data_453e078ee4aa85bf4084d9c19214b008
#
_entry.id   453e078ee4aa85bf4084d9c19214b008
#
_cell.length_a   1.000
_cell.length_b   1.000
_cell.length_c   1.000
_cell.angle_alpha   90.00
_cell.angle_beta   90.00
_cell.angle_gamma   90.00
#
_symmetry.space_group_name_H-M   'P 1'
#
loop_
_entity.id
_entity.type
_entity.pdbx_description
1 polymer ?
#
loop_
_entity_poly.entity_id
_entity_poly.type
_entity_poly.pdbx_seq_one_letter_code
_entity_poly.pdbx_strand_id
1 'polypeptide(L)'
;MDIKIKKNSHLFKVRTSGIIMKDNKILVEQYRDTSYFTLPGGYVEIGEDSSLAIIREIKEEVGVNFKIDRYLGIVENFFINAKQEKTHGIDFYYLGTTEDEIPLENFDLIENDNGTIINHHFKWIELQKLTDYDIRPKCIIPYLRNEQNTSFHLVQRETD
;
A
#
# COMPACT_ATOMS: atom_id res chain seq x y z
N MET A 1 0.12 17.26 6.26
CA MET A 1 0.09 16.69 7.65
C MET A 1 -0.78 15.45 7.64
N ASP A 2 -0.21 14.30 7.99
CA ASP A 2 -0.86 12.99 7.99
C ASP A 2 -2.10 12.93 8.88
N ILE A 3 -3.13 12.24 8.41
CA ILE A 3 -4.27 11.85 9.26
C ILE A 3 -3.82 10.68 10.14
N LYS A 4 -3.21 11.06 11.27
CA LYS A 4 -2.64 10.12 12.23
C LYS A 4 -2.83 10.64 13.65
N ILE A 5 -3.51 9.85 14.48
CA ILE A 5 -3.81 10.21 15.88
C ILE A 5 -3.20 9.15 16.78
N LYS A 6 -2.33 9.58 17.68
CA LYS A 6 -1.73 8.71 18.68
C LYS A 6 -2.19 9.12 20.08
N LYS A 7 -2.66 8.15 20.86
CA LYS A 7 -3.00 8.32 22.27
C LYS A 7 -2.56 7.09 23.06
N ASN A 8 -1.62 7.27 23.97
CA ASN A 8 -0.99 6.18 24.74
C ASN A 8 -0.39 5.12 23.79
N SER A 9 -0.78 3.86 23.95
CA SER A 9 -0.39 2.74 23.09
C SER A 9 -1.32 2.51 21.88
N HIS A 10 -2.20 3.46 21.56
CA HIS A 10 -3.13 3.34 20.45
C HIS A 10 -2.78 4.31 19.33
N LEU A 11 -2.83 3.82 18.11
CA LEU A 11 -2.61 4.58 16.88
C LEU A 11 -3.81 4.42 15.95
N PHE A 12 -4.46 5.53 15.60
CA PHE A 12 -5.39 5.58 14.47
C PHE A 12 -4.71 6.24 13.29
N LYS A 13 -4.92 5.72 12.07
CA LYS A 13 -4.34 6.27 10.85
C LYS A 13 -5.23 6.06 9.64
N VAL A 14 -5.16 6.99 8.68
CA VAL A 14 -5.79 6.87 7.37
C VAL A 14 -4.69 6.76 6.32
N ARG A 15 -4.77 5.73 5.49
CA ARG A 15 -3.80 5.45 4.43
C ARG A 15 -4.49 5.18 3.10
N THR A 16 -3.69 5.20 2.05
CA THR A 16 -4.07 4.81 0.71
C THR A 16 -2.98 3.91 0.11
N SER A 17 -3.38 2.96 -0.72
CA SER A 17 -2.48 2.01 -1.38
C SER A 17 -2.84 1.84 -2.84
N GLY A 18 -1.84 1.77 -3.70
CA GLY A 18 -1.97 1.60 -5.14
C GLY A 18 -1.57 0.21 -5.61
N ILE A 19 -2.42 -0.41 -6.40
CA ILE A 19 -2.09 -1.63 -7.14
C ILE A 19 -1.66 -1.21 -8.54
N ILE A 20 -0.34 -1.19 -8.77
CA ILE A 20 0.23 -0.97 -10.10
C ILE A 20 0.32 -2.33 -10.77
N MET A 21 -0.46 -2.50 -11.85
CA MET A 21 -0.52 -3.76 -12.59
C MET A 21 0.17 -3.64 -13.94
N LYS A 22 1.00 -4.63 -14.29
CA LYS A 22 1.66 -4.77 -15.58
C LYS A 22 1.91 -6.25 -15.89
N ASP A 23 1.55 -6.70 -17.09
CA ASP A 23 1.83 -8.07 -17.59
C ASP A 23 1.45 -9.18 -16.61
N ASN A 24 0.23 -9.09 -16.02
CA ASN A 24 -0.28 -10.02 -15.02
C ASN A 24 0.55 -10.10 -13.71
N LYS A 25 1.27 -9.02 -13.40
CA LYS A 25 2.04 -8.83 -12.16
C LYS A 25 1.60 -7.58 -11.44
N ILE A 26 1.80 -7.56 -10.15
CA ILE A 26 1.63 -6.36 -9.32
C ILE A 26 2.98 -5.94 -8.73
N LEU A 27 3.15 -4.63 -8.57
CA LEU A 27 4.29 -4.08 -7.86
C LEU A 27 4.02 -4.13 -6.37
N VAL A 28 4.95 -4.70 -5.62
CA VAL A 28 4.94 -4.73 -4.16
C VAL A 28 6.22 -4.15 -3.61
N GLU A 29 6.15 -3.66 -2.38
CA GLU A 29 7.28 -3.14 -1.65
C GLU A 29 7.58 -4.06 -0.46
N GLN A 30 8.85 -4.42 -0.27
CA GLN A 30 9.30 -5.10 0.95
C GLN A 30 9.34 -4.06 2.08
N TYR A 31 8.57 -4.32 3.14
CA TYR A 31 8.51 -3.40 4.26
C TYR A 31 9.81 -3.45 5.08
N ARG A 32 10.68 -2.46 4.88
CA ARG A 32 11.97 -2.33 5.57
C ARG A 32 12.77 -3.64 5.53
N ASP A 33 13.36 -4.05 6.66
CA ASP A 33 14.14 -5.27 6.82
C ASP A 33 13.29 -6.49 7.21
N THR A 34 12.00 -6.47 6.87
CA THR A 34 11.07 -7.57 7.16
C THR A 34 10.98 -8.55 5.99
N SER A 35 10.36 -9.72 6.24
CA SER A 35 10.11 -10.72 5.21
C SER A 35 8.78 -10.53 4.48
N TYR A 36 7.93 -9.59 4.91
CA TYR A 36 6.64 -9.36 4.30
C TYR A 36 6.64 -8.16 3.34
N PHE A 37 5.67 -8.16 2.45
CA PHE A 37 5.46 -7.14 1.43
C PHE A 37 4.17 -6.37 1.70
N THR A 38 4.16 -5.12 1.26
CA THR A 38 2.99 -4.24 1.23
C THR A 38 2.78 -3.72 -0.19
N LEU A 39 1.65 -3.09 -0.42
CA LEU A 39 1.45 -2.31 -1.64
C LEU A 39 2.05 -0.90 -1.45
N PRO A 40 2.61 -0.29 -2.50
CA PRO A 40 3.04 1.10 -2.48
C PRO A 40 1.93 2.03 -2.03
N GLY A 41 2.26 3.04 -1.25
CA GLY A 41 1.31 4.03 -0.75
C GLY A 41 1.60 4.49 0.66
N GLY A 42 0.90 5.51 1.11
CA GLY A 42 1.21 6.16 2.37
C GLY A 42 0.01 6.79 3.07
N TYR A 43 0.27 7.84 3.82
CA TYR A 43 -0.76 8.50 4.60
C TYR A 43 -1.58 9.47 3.75
N VAL A 44 -2.88 9.51 4.02
CA VAL A 44 -3.72 10.61 3.54
C VAL A 44 -3.48 11.83 4.43
N GLU A 45 -3.30 12.99 3.83
CA GLU A 45 -3.12 14.24 4.56
C GLU A 45 -4.46 14.93 4.88
N ILE A 46 -4.46 15.80 5.89
CA ILE A 46 -5.63 16.61 6.23
C ILE A 46 -5.93 17.56 5.06
N GLY A 47 -7.16 17.50 4.56
CA GLY A 47 -7.62 18.30 3.43
C GLY A 47 -7.34 17.69 2.05
N GLU A 48 -6.70 16.51 2.01
CA GLU A 48 -6.46 15.73 0.79
C GLU A 48 -7.45 14.58 0.70
N ASP A 49 -7.99 14.30 -0.47
CA ASP A 49 -8.76 13.06 -0.67
C ASP A 49 -7.83 11.88 -0.97
N SER A 50 -8.31 10.66 -0.69
CA SER A 50 -7.49 9.45 -0.81
C SER A 50 -7.04 9.14 -2.25
N SER A 51 -7.73 9.65 -3.27
CA SER A 51 -7.35 9.47 -4.67
C SER A 51 -6.18 10.39 -5.07
N LEU A 52 -6.16 11.62 -4.58
CA LEU A 52 -5.01 12.51 -4.74
C LEU A 52 -3.82 12.03 -3.93
N ALA A 53 -4.07 11.56 -2.70
CA ALA A 53 -3.03 11.01 -1.86
C ALA A 53 -2.28 9.85 -2.53
N ILE A 54 -2.99 8.89 -3.16
CA ILE A 54 -2.31 7.75 -3.80
C ILE A 54 -1.48 8.19 -5.01
N ILE A 55 -1.93 9.17 -5.78
CA ILE A 55 -1.15 9.70 -6.90
C ILE A 55 0.13 10.35 -6.40
N ARG A 56 0.07 11.14 -5.32
CA ARG A 56 1.23 11.77 -4.68
C ARG A 56 2.19 10.72 -4.11
N GLU A 57 1.70 9.77 -3.32
CA GLU A 57 2.53 8.73 -2.68
C GLU A 57 3.26 7.86 -3.72
N ILE A 58 2.57 7.41 -4.78
CA ILE A 58 3.24 6.65 -5.86
C ILE A 58 4.31 7.51 -6.55
N LYS A 59 4.08 8.82 -6.70
CA LYS A 59 5.08 9.70 -7.28
C LYS A 59 6.30 9.85 -6.36
N GLU A 60 6.09 9.94 -5.06
CA GLU A 60 7.14 10.09 -4.05
C GLU A 60 7.95 8.80 -3.87
N GLU A 61 7.28 7.65 -3.70
CA GLU A 61 7.92 6.36 -3.42
C GLU A 61 8.45 5.65 -4.66
N VAL A 62 7.69 5.62 -5.76
CA VAL A 62 8.00 4.85 -6.98
C VAL A 62 8.58 5.74 -8.10
N GLY A 63 8.35 7.06 -8.03
CA GLY A 63 8.85 8.02 -9.00
C GLY A 63 8.03 8.14 -10.29
N VAL A 64 6.91 7.46 -10.39
CA VAL A 64 6.07 7.40 -11.61
C VAL A 64 4.77 8.15 -11.48
N ASN A 65 4.16 8.52 -12.62
CA ASN A 65 2.84 9.11 -12.66
C ASN A 65 1.78 8.02 -12.65
N PHE A 66 1.03 7.92 -11.56
CA PHE A 66 0.01 6.90 -11.38
C PHE A 66 -1.33 7.39 -11.95
N LYS A 67 -1.92 6.59 -12.83
CA LYS A 67 -3.26 6.82 -13.37
C LYS A 67 -4.23 5.84 -12.74
N ILE A 68 -5.17 6.35 -11.97
CA ILE A 68 -6.21 5.54 -11.34
C ILE A 68 -7.17 5.04 -12.43
N ASP A 69 -7.34 3.72 -12.51
CA ASP A 69 -8.35 3.08 -13.35
C ASP A 69 -9.65 2.88 -12.57
N ARG A 70 -9.56 2.45 -11.31
CA ARG A 70 -10.73 2.31 -10.44
C ARG A 70 -10.38 2.26 -8.95
N TYR A 71 -11.34 2.65 -8.14
CA TYR A 71 -11.38 2.42 -6.72
C TYR A 71 -11.76 0.95 -6.42
N LEU A 72 -11.01 0.28 -5.54
CA LEU A 72 -11.25 -1.11 -5.17
C LEU A 72 -12.01 -1.27 -3.86
N GLY A 73 -11.74 -0.43 -2.88
CA GLY A 73 -12.41 -0.56 -1.60
C GLY A 73 -11.62 -0.04 -0.40
N ILE A 74 -12.12 -0.38 0.76
CA ILE A 74 -11.56 -0.03 2.08
C ILE A 74 -11.23 -1.30 2.85
N VAL A 75 -10.12 -1.26 3.58
CA VAL A 75 -9.80 -2.21 4.63
C VAL A 75 -9.73 -1.48 5.97
N GLU A 76 -10.52 -1.91 6.93
CA GLU A 76 -10.30 -1.59 8.34
C GLU A 76 -9.29 -2.60 8.90
N ASN A 77 -8.09 -2.13 9.23
CA ASN A 77 -6.97 -2.99 9.60
C ASN A 77 -6.59 -2.80 11.07
N PHE A 78 -6.72 -3.86 11.86
CA PHE A 78 -6.40 -3.87 13.28
C PHE A 78 -5.22 -4.79 13.55
N PHE A 79 -4.12 -4.23 14.03
CA PHE A 79 -2.88 -4.98 14.28
C PHE A 79 -2.02 -4.30 15.36
N ILE A 80 -0.99 -4.99 15.83
CA ILE A 80 0.05 -4.42 16.66
C ILE A 80 1.26 -4.12 15.77
N ASN A 81 1.66 -2.84 15.71
CA ASN A 81 2.79 -2.45 14.87
C ASN A 81 4.15 -2.76 15.55
N ALA A 82 5.25 -2.57 14.82
CA ALA A 82 6.59 -2.80 15.32
C ALA A 82 6.98 -1.98 16.57
N LYS A 83 6.25 -0.88 16.86
CA LYS A 83 6.42 -0.05 18.06
C LYS A 83 5.52 -0.50 19.22
N GLN A 84 4.89 -1.68 19.11
CA GLN A 84 3.95 -2.22 20.10
C GLN A 84 2.70 -1.34 20.30
N GLU A 85 2.29 -0.60 19.26
CA GLU A 85 1.08 0.22 19.29
C GLU A 85 -0.09 -0.56 18.70
N LYS A 86 -1.23 -0.57 19.39
CA LYS A 86 -2.50 -1.10 18.89
C LYS A 86 -3.00 -0.17 17.79
N THR A 87 -2.84 -0.61 16.55
CA THR A 87 -3.12 0.19 15.37
C THR A 87 -4.50 -0.12 14.81
N HIS A 88 -5.27 0.94 14.52
CA HIS A 88 -6.48 0.91 13.73
C HIS A 88 -6.23 1.74 12.47
N GLY A 89 -6.10 1.08 11.34
CA GLY A 89 -5.92 1.71 10.03
C GLY A 89 -7.22 1.71 9.24
N ILE A 90 -7.46 2.80 8.50
CA ILE A 90 -8.43 2.86 7.41
C ILE A 90 -7.60 2.99 6.14
N ASP A 91 -7.57 1.95 5.34
CA ASP A 91 -6.73 1.87 4.15
C ASP A 91 -7.60 1.85 2.88
N PHE A 92 -7.46 2.86 2.01
CA PHE A 92 -8.13 2.95 0.71
C PHE A 92 -7.28 2.26 -0.37
N TYR A 93 -7.92 1.52 -1.28
CA TYR A 93 -7.23 0.76 -2.33
C TYR A 93 -7.67 1.21 -3.72
N TYR A 94 -6.69 1.48 -4.57
CA TYR A 94 -6.87 1.91 -5.95
C TYR A 94 -6.09 1.01 -6.91
N LEU A 95 -6.74 0.56 -7.98
CA LEU A 95 -6.08 -0.08 -9.11
C LEU A 95 -5.75 0.99 -10.14
N GLY A 96 -4.56 0.92 -10.70
CA GLY A 96 -4.15 1.83 -11.75
C GLY A 96 -2.95 1.35 -12.52
N THR A 97 -2.58 2.19 -13.47
CA THR A 97 -1.49 1.98 -14.42
C THR A 97 -0.55 3.18 -14.45
N THR A 98 0.56 3.02 -15.12
CA THR A 98 1.48 4.11 -15.47
C THR A 98 2.00 3.91 -16.89
N GLU A 99 2.21 5.02 -17.60
CA GLU A 99 2.93 5.03 -18.89
C GLU A 99 4.44 5.18 -18.69
N ASP A 100 4.87 5.54 -17.48
CA ASP A 100 6.29 5.64 -17.14
C ASP A 100 6.93 4.24 -17.04
N GLU A 101 8.19 4.16 -17.36
CA GLU A 101 8.94 2.90 -17.25
C GLU A 101 9.24 2.57 -15.80
N ILE A 102 8.96 1.33 -15.40
CA ILE A 102 9.36 0.76 -14.11
C ILE A 102 10.27 -0.44 -14.41
N PRO A 103 11.43 -0.57 -13.73
CA PRO A 103 12.29 -1.73 -13.88
C PRO A 103 11.53 -3.05 -13.69
N LEU A 104 11.79 -4.04 -14.54
CA LEU A 104 11.14 -5.37 -14.46
C LEU A 104 11.81 -6.29 -13.44
N GLU A 105 13.04 -6.02 -13.10
CA GLU A 105 13.78 -6.70 -12.03
C GLU A 105 13.49 -6.04 -10.67
N ASN A 106 13.96 -6.65 -9.59
CA ASN A 106 13.91 -6.01 -8.28
C ASN A 106 14.75 -4.74 -8.29
N PHE A 107 14.25 -3.68 -7.72
CA PHE A 107 14.93 -2.37 -7.71
C PHE A 107 14.70 -1.63 -6.39
N ASP A 108 15.62 -0.74 -6.11
CA ASP A 108 15.59 0.09 -4.91
C ASP A 108 15.43 1.55 -5.31
N LEU A 109 14.65 2.28 -4.52
CA LEU A 109 14.53 3.72 -4.63
C LEU A 109 14.77 4.36 -3.27
N ILE A 110 15.22 5.60 -3.29
CA ILE A 110 15.49 6.39 -2.10
C ILE A 110 14.54 7.58 -2.09
N GLU A 111 13.76 7.67 -1.04
CA GLU A 111 12.93 8.83 -0.74
C GLU A 111 13.60 9.69 0.33
N ASN A 112 13.49 11.00 0.18
CA ASN A 112 13.89 11.96 1.21
C ASN A 112 12.62 12.64 1.77
N ASP A 113 12.09 12.06 2.83
CA ASP A 113 10.96 12.62 3.54
C ASP A 113 11.45 13.59 4.63
N ASN A 114 11.43 14.88 4.32
CA ASN A 114 11.78 15.98 5.24
C ASN A 114 13.14 15.77 5.95
N GLY A 115 14.13 15.26 5.23
CA GLY A 115 15.48 14.99 5.75
C GLY A 115 15.65 13.58 6.32
N THR A 116 14.60 12.76 6.33
CA THR A 116 14.68 11.34 6.65
C THR A 116 14.86 10.55 5.36
N ILE A 117 15.93 9.77 5.26
CA ILE A 117 16.18 8.90 4.11
C ILE A 117 15.43 7.58 4.32
N ILE A 118 14.56 7.24 3.38
CA ILE A 118 13.81 5.98 3.35
C ILE A 118 14.27 5.19 2.13
N ASN A 119 14.65 3.94 2.34
CA ASN A 119 14.97 3.02 1.26
C ASN A 119 13.75 2.13 0.99
N HIS A 120 13.30 2.14 -0.25
CA HIS A 120 12.18 1.34 -0.75
C HIS A 120 12.73 0.21 -1.61
N HIS A 121 12.33 -1.03 -1.35
CA HIS A 121 12.73 -2.23 -2.09
C HIS A 121 11.52 -2.80 -2.82
N PHE A 122 11.51 -2.70 -4.14
CA PHE A 122 10.37 -3.09 -4.97
C PHE A 122 10.58 -4.41 -5.70
N LYS A 123 9.48 -5.12 -5.89
CA LYS A 123 9.43 -6.39 -6.60
C LYS A 123 8.12 -6.54 -7.37
N TRP A 124 8.19 -7.14 -8.56
CA TRP A 124 7.02 -7.60 -9.28
C TRP A 124 6.66 -9.03 -8.88
N ILE A 125 5.40 -9.26 -8.53
CA ILE A 125 4.87 -10.59 -8.18
C ILE A 125 3.74 -10.93 -9.15
N GLU A 126 3.81 -12.11 -9.76
CA GLU A 126 2.74 -12.65 -10.61
C GLU A 126 1.47 -12.87 -9.80
N LEU A 127 0.30 -12.52 -10.35
CA LEU A 127 -1.00 -12.68 -9.67
C LEU A 127 -1.24 -14.11 -9.19
N GLN A 128 -0.74 -15.11 -9.93
CA GLN A 128 -0.89 -16.52 -9.58
C GLN A 128 -0.06 -16.93 -8.35
N LYS A 129 1.02 -16.20 -8.08
CA LYS A 129 1.98 -16.49 -7.00
C LYS A 129 1.77 -15.63 -5.74
N LEU A 130 0.75 -14.80 -5.68
CA LEU A 130 0.54 -13.90 -4.54
C LEU A 130 0.43 -14.63 -3.20
N THR A 131 -0.09 -15.86 -3.19
CA THR A 131 -0.19 -16.68 -1.98
C THR A 131 1.12 -17.30 -1.51
N ASP A 132 2.16 -17.28 -2.34
CA ASP A 132 3.49 -17.79 -2.02
C ASP A 132 4.30 -16.77 -1.21
N TYR A 133 3.79 -15.54 -1.09
CA TYR A 133 4.42 -14.42 -0.40
C TYR A 133 3.57 -13.94 0.79
N ASP A 134 4.22 -13.41 1.82
CA ASP A 134 3.54 -12.74 2.93
C ASP A 134 3.21 -11.28 2.53
N ILE A 135 2.11 -11.11 1.79
CA ILE A 135 1.61 -9.78 1.40
C ILE A 135 0.56 -9.34 2.42
N ARG A 136 0.72 -8.15 2.96
CA ARG A 136 -0.16 -7.61 4.00
C ARG A 136 -0.89 -6.34 3.55
N PRO A 137 -2.16 -6.18 3.96
CA PRO A 137 -3.00 -7.13 4.73
C PRO A 137 -3.44 -8.32 3.87
N LYS A 138 -3.49 -9.52 4.46
CA LYS A 138 -3.76 -10.76 3.71
C LYS A 138 -5.16 -10.82 3.10
N CYS A 139 -6.11 -10.12 3.70
CA CYS A 139 -7.51 -10.12 3.26
C CYS A 139 -7.74 -9.56 1.85
N ILE A 140 -6.79 -8.77 1.29
CA ILE A 140 -6.92 -8.19 -0.05
C ILE A 140 -6.55 -9.18 -1.17
N ILE A 141 -5.77 -10.23 -0.89
CA ILE A 141 -5.21 -11.13 -1.91
C ILE A 141 -6.28 -11.74 -2.83
N PRO A 142 -7.42 -12.23 -2.34
CA PRO A 142 -8.48 -12.75 -3.21
C PRO A 142 -9.03 -11.71 -4.20
N TYR A 143 -9.06 -10.44 -3.80
CA TYR A 143 -9.59 -9.34 -4.60
C TYR A 143 -8.59 -8.83 -5.65
N LEU A 144 -7.29 -9.04 -5.44
CA LEU A 144 -6.26 -8.71 -6.43
C LEU A 144 -6.29 -9.63 -7.65
N ARG A 145 -6.80 -10.85 -7.49
CA ARG A 145 -6.94 -11.86 -8.55
C ARG A 145 -8.25 -11.79 -9.31
N ASN A 146 -9.23 -11.12 -8.73
CA ASN A 146 -10.61 -11.18 -9.20
C ASN A 146 -10.92 -9.97 -10.09
N GLU A 147 -11.35 -10.23 -11.32
CA GLU A 147 -11.82 -9.21 -12.27
C GLU A 147 -13.20 -8.63 -11.90
N GLN A 148 -13.67 -8.85 -10.68
CA GLN A 148 -14.96 -8.36 -10.23
C GLN A 148 -14.94 -6.82 -10.13
N ASN A 149 -15.86 -6.18 -10.82
CA ASN A 149 -16.04 -4.72 -10.83
C ASN A 149 -16.74 -4.18 -9.56
N THR A 150 -16.77 -4.94 -8.49
CA THR A 150 -17.39 -4.54 -7.22
C THR A 150 -16.33 -4.04 -6.23
N SER A 151 -16.58 -2.91 -5.60
CA SER A 151 -15.76 -2.43 -4.49
C SER A 151 -15.98 -3.28 -3.23
N PHE A 152 -14.98 -3.35 -2.39
CA PHE A 152 -15.03 -4.10 -1.14
C PHE A 152 -14.95 -3.20 0.11
N HIS A 153 -15.50 -3.70 1.20
CA HIS A 153 -15.21 -3.23 2.55
C HIS A 153 -14.82 -4.45 3.39
N LEU A 154 -13.56 -4.53 3.77
CA LEU A 154 -13.00 -5.66 4.51
C LEU A 154 -12.56 -5.23 5.90
N VAL A 155 -12.61 -6.17 6.84
CA VAL A 155 -12.09 -5.99 8.20
C VAL A 155 -11.02 -7.05 8.44
N GLN A 156 -9.78 -6.62 8.59
CA GLN A 156 -8.64 -7.48 8.93
C GLN A 156 -8.31 -7.30 10.41
N ARG A 157 -8.29 -8.39 11.15
CA ARG A 157 -7.80 -8.41 12.53
C ARG A 157 -6.66 -9.41 12.62
N GLU A 158 -5.48 -8.93 12.99
CA GLU A 158 -4.41 -9.83 13.41
C GLU A 158 -4.76 -10.30 14.81
N THR A 159 -5.00 -11.59 14.94
CA THR A 159 -5.10 -12.24 16.25
C THR A 159 -3.69 -12.40 16.81
N ASP A 160 -3.50 -12.01 18.05
CA ASP A 160 -2.28 -12.16 18.86
C ASP A 160 -1.74 -13.60 18.81
#